data_88373eec4234e6817e8d41907774b551
#
_entry.id   88373eec4234e6817e8d41907774b551
#
_cell.length_a   1.000
_cell.length_b   1.000
_cell.length_c   1.000
_cell.angle_alpha   90.00
_cell.angle_beta   90.00
_cell.angle_gamma   90.00
#
_symmetry.space_group_name_H-M   'P 1'
#
loop_
_entity.id
_entity.type
_entity.pdbx_description
1 polymer ?
#
loop_
_entity_poly.entity_id
_entity_poly.type
_entity_poly.pdbx_seq_one_letter_code
_entity_poly.pdbx_strand_id
1 'polypeptide(L)'
;HLVLSSFHATSTSAAFSRMIDLIGQNPIFSSAIRLVIAQRLVRKLHDATKEAYEPDDATRKWGKEVLADVPNDVEVPDLDTFKLWKPVPSDEAPFGYAGRFVVMEQMVVNEKIQAFLRGDEDEVHAEIIEKAAKQGGMLTLLQVGVLAALRGETTLDEVNRVI
;
A
#
# COMPACT_ATOMS: atom_id res chain seq x y z
N HIS A 1 16.18 -21.20 10.71
CA HIS A 1 15.78 -20.15 11.67
C HIS A 1 14.92 -19.10 10.98
N LEU A 2 13.96 -18.50 11.70
CA LEU A 2 13.27 -17.29 11.25
C LEU A 2 14.21 -16.10 11.39
N VAL A 3 14.37 -15.34 10.31
CA VAL A 3 15.19 -14.12 10.29
C VAL A 3 14.31 -12.95 9.89
N LEU A 4 14.37 -11.86 10.64
CA LEU A 4 13.76 -10.58 10.31
C LEU A 4 14.87 -9.56 10.04
N SER A 5 14.74 -8.80 8.97
CA SER A 5 15.72 -7.78 8.58
C SER A 5 15.01 -6.54 8.05
N SER A 6 15.62 -5.38 8.18
CA SER A 6 15.13 -4.13 7.62
C SER A 6 15.87 -3.79 6.32
N PHE A 7 15.17 -3.13 5.41
CA PHE A 7 15.70 -2.73 4.11
C PHE A 7 15.15 -1.36 3.71
N HIS A 8 16.00 -0.50 3.14
CA HIS A 8 15.58 0.83 2.70
C HIS A 8 15.04 0.79 1.26
N ALA A 9 13.72 0.92 1.14
CA ALA A 9 13.04 1.00 -0.15
C ALA A 9 11.70 1.75 -0.03
N THR A 10 11.14 2.13 -1.17
CA THR A 10 9.87 2.86 -1.25
C THR A 10 8.65 1.94 -1.21
N SER A 11 8.80 0.70 -1.71
CA SER A 11 7.74 -0.32 -1.78
C SER A 11 8.34 -1.71 -1.59
N THR A 12 7.50 -2.75 -1.47
CA THR A 12 7.94 -4.14 -1.38
C THR A 12 8.61 -4.61 -2.67
N SER A 13 8.04 -4.24 -3.83
CA SER A 13 8.59 -4.58 -5.14
C SER A 13 9.93 -3.91 -5.39
N ALA A 14 10.09 -2.64 -4.99
CA ALA A 14 11.36 -1.93 -5.07
C ALA A 14 12.42 -2.55 -4.14
N ALA A 15 12.04 -2.96 -2.92
CA ALA A 15 12.93 -3.67 -2.01
C ALA A 15 13.40 -5.00 -2.59
N PHE A 16 12.48 -5.76 -3.18
CA PHE A 16 12.76 -7.07 -3.76
C PHE A 16 13.65 -6.96 -5.01
N SER A 17 13.36 -6.04 -5.92
CA SER A 17 14.19 -5.75 -7.09
C SER A 17 15.61 -5.37 -6.67
N ARG A 18 15.74 -4.42 -5.75
CA ARG A 18 17.05 -3.98 -5.25
C ARG A 18 17.82 -5.09 -4.54
N MET A 19 17.12 -5.99 -3.87
CA MET A 19 17.75 -7.17 -3.27
C MET A 19 18.32 -8.10 -4.35
N ILE A 20 17.60 -8.33 -5.45
CA ILE A 20 18.10 -9.09 -6.59
C ILE A 20 19.33 -8.43 -7.20
N ASP A 21 19.35 -7.10 -7.32
CA ASP A 21 20.51 -6.35 -7.81
C ASP A 21 21.76 -6.55 -6.92
N LEU A 22 21.56 -6.69 -5.61
CA LEU A 22 22.66 -6.85 -4.65
C LEU A 22 23.21 -8.27 -4.55
N ILE A 23 22.35 -9.28 -4.59
CA ILE A 23 22.72 -10.68 -4.37
C ILE A 23 22.72 -11.51 -5.66
N GLY A 24 22.25 -10.96 -6.75
CA GLY A 24 22.02 -11.66 -8.03
C GLY A 24 20.80 -12.58 -7.98
N GLN A 25 20.43 -13.08 -9.13
CA GLN A 25 19.45 -14.17 -9.25
C GLN A 25 20.09 -15.46 -8.70
N ASN A 26 19.53 -15.98 -7.62
CA ASN A 26 20.08 -17.13 -6.93
C ASN A 26 18.98 -18.07 -6.43
N PRO A 27 18.88 -19.29 -6.99
CA PRO A 27 17.87 -20.26 -6.60
C PRO A 27 17.86 -20.62 -5.11
N ILE A 28 19.01 -20.54 -4.44
CA ILE A 28 19.11 -20.85 -3.00
C ILE A 28 18.31 -19.84 -2.18
N PHE A 29 18.30 -18.56 -2.58
CA PHE A 29 17.55 -17.51 -1.88
C PHE A 29 16.06 -17.51 -2.23
N SER A 30 15.65 -18.12 -3.34
CA SER A 30 14.25 -18.09 -3.77
C SER A 30 13.29 -18.67 -2.73
N SER A 31 13.71 -19.68 -1.99
CA SER A 31 12.90 -20.30 -0.92
C SER A 31 13.11 -19.68 0.46
N ALA A 32 14.14 -18.83 0.63
CA ALA A 32 14.47 -18.25 1.94
C ALA A 32 13.57 -17.06 2.29
N ILE A 33 13.17 -16.25 1.28
CA ILE A 33 12.32 -15.08 1.49
C ILE A 33 10.87 -15.51 1.42
N ARG A 34 10.10 -15.16 2.45
CA ARG A 34 8.69 -15.55 2.56
C ARG A 34 7.72 -14.38 2.44
N LEU A 35 8.14 -13.24 2.96
CA LEU A 35 7.30 -12.05 3.05
C LEU A 35 8.19 -10.81 3.00
N VAL A 36 7.76 -9.83 2.23
CA VAL A 36 8.32 -8.48 2.24
C VAL A 36 7.21 -7.51 2.65
N ILE A 37 7.50 -6.62 3.60
CA ILE A 37 6.53 -5.65 4.11
C ILE A 37 7.10 -4.25 3.90
N ALA A 38 6.33 -3.38 3.26
CA ALA A 38 6.55 -1.95 3.26
C ALA A 38 5.47 -1.27 4.11
N GLN A 39 5.85 -0.22 4.83
CA GLN A 39 4.93 0.47 5.73
C GLN A 39 5.15 1.97 5.75
N ARG A 40 4.06 2.71 6.01
CA ARG A 40 4.06 4.15 6.26
C ARG A 40 3.16 4.47 7.45
N LEU A 41 3.54 5.49 8.21
CA LEU A 41 2.70 6.04 9.27
C LEU A 41 1.91 7.22 8.73
N VAL A 42 0.59 7.14 8.83
CA VAL A 42 -0.35 8.20 8.47
C VAL A 42 -1.07 8.73 9.70
N ARG A 43 -1.41 10.01 9.71
CA ARG A 43 -2.18 10.61 10.81
C ARG A 43 -3.63 10.12 10.75
N LYS A 44 -4.16 9.74 11.91
CA LYS A 44 -5.56 9.34 12.06
C LYS A 44 -6.43 10.60 12.25
N LEU A 45 -7.53 10.70 11.51
CA LEU A 45 -8.54 11.74 11.72
C LEU A 45 -9.15 11.61 13.13
N HIS A 46 -9.48 12.76 13.72
CA HIS A 46 -10.21 12.79 14.99
C HIS A 46 -11.68 12.47 14.74
N ASP A 47 -12.13 11.32 15.21
CA ASP A 47 -13.44 10.75 14.86
C ASP A 47 -14.63 11.63 15.25
N ALA A 48 -14.50 12.41 16.36
CA ALA A 48 -15.58 13.26 16.85
C ALA A 48 -15.76 14.56 16.06
N THR A 49 -14.74 15.02 15.32
CA THR A 49 -14.78 16.33 14.66
C THR A 49 -14.62 16.29 13.16
N LYS A 50 -14.16 15.17 12.59
CA LYS A 50 -14.01 15.04 11.13
C LYS A 50 -15.35 15.29 10.42
N GLU A 51 -15.30 15.95 9.27
CA GLU A 51 -16.47 16.24 8.45
C GLU A 51 -16.38 15.54 7.10
N ALA A 52 -17.47 14.90 6.71
CA ALA A 52 -17.59 14.26 5.39
C ALA A 52 -17.87 15.33 4.32
N TYR A 53 -17.31 15.11 3.12
CA TYR A 53 -17.60 15.92 1.93
C TYR A 53 -17.65 15.05 0.68
N GLU A 54 -18.34 15.54 -0.34
CA GLU A 54 -18.39 14.90 -1.64
C GLU A 54 -17.11 15.25 -2.43
N PRO A 55 -16.35 14.27 -2.92
CA PRO A 55 -15.23 14.53 -3.80
C PRO A 55 -15.70 15.05 -5.16
N ASP A 56 -14.85 15.78 -5.84
CA ASP A 56 -15.09 16.15 -7.24
C ASP A 56 -14.99 14.95 -8.18
N ASP A 57 -15.48 15.14 -9.42
CA ASP A 57 -15.50 14.06 -10.42
C ASP A 57 -14.10 13.54 -10.78
N ALA A 58 -13.09 14.41 -10.77
CA ALA A 58 -11.71 14.02 -11.04
C ALA A 58 -11.15 13.12 -9.95
N THR A 59 -11.36 13.47 -8.68
CA THR A 59 -10.98 12.67 -7.52
C THR A 59 -11.73 11.34 -7.50
N ARG A 60 -13.02 11.35 -7.84
CA ARG A 60 -13.84 10.15 -7.92
C ARG A 60 -13.33 9.19 -9.00
N LYS A 61 -13.03 9.72 -10.18
CA LYS A 61 -12.45 8.95 -11.27
C LYS A 61 -11.08 8.36 -10.90
N TRP A 62 -10.21 9.18 -10.33
CA TRP A 62 -8.90 8.73 -9.87
C TRP A 62 -9.00 7.62 -8.81
N GLY A 63 -9.90 7.75 -7.82
CA GLY A 63 -10.13 6.72 -6.83
C GLY A 63 -10.57 5.38 -7.45
N LYS A 64 -11.45 5.41 -8.46
CA LYS A 64 -11.84 4.23 -9.23
C LYS A 64 -10.66 3.59 -9.95
N GLU A 65 -9.79 4.39 -10.57
CA GLU A 65 -8.60 3.91 -11.29
C GLU A 65 -7.61 3.24 -10.33
N VAL A 66 -7.34 3.85 -9.17
CA VAL A 66 -6.43 3.29 -8.14
C VAL A 66 -6.95 1.96 -7.60
N LEU A 67 -8.26 1.83 -7.42
CA LEU A 67 -8.89 0.65 -6.82
C LEU A 67 -9.40 -0.37 -7.85
N ALA A 68 -9.16 -0.17 -9.14
CA ALA A 68 -9.73 -0.98 -10.21
C ALA A 68 -9.31 -2.46 -10.17
N ASP A 69 -8.12 -2.75 -9.65
CA ASP A 69 -7.53 -4.10 -9.59
C ASP A 69 -7.37 -4.63 -8.16
N VAL A 70 -8.11 -4.05 -7.21
CA VAL A 70 -8.20 -4.56 -5.83
C VAL A 70 -8.87 -5.94 -5.84
N PRO A 71 -8.34 -6.93 -5.11
CA PRO A 71 -8.93 -8.26 -5.01
C PRO A 71 -10.39 -8.24 -4.54
N ASN A 72 -11.22 -9.15 -5.04
CA ASN A 72 -12.66 -9.19 -4.77
C ASN A 72 -13.02 -9.52 -3.31
N ASP A 73 -12.10 -10.08 -2.55
CA ASP A 73 -12.25 -10.38 -1.12
C ASP A 73 -11.94 -9.18 -0.21
N VAL A 74 -11.50 -8.07 -0.79
CA VAL A 74 -11.27 -6.82 -0.08
C VAL A 74 -12.55 -5.98 -0.10
N GLU A 75 -13.00 -5.56 1.07
CA GLU A 75 -14.14 -4.65 1.19
C GLU A 75 -13.78 -3.25 0.67
N VAL A 76 -14.38 -2.89 -0.46
CA VAL A 76 -14.25 -1.57 -1.10
C VAL A 76 -15.56 -0.82 -0.94
N PRO A 77 -15.58 0.41 -0.42
CA PRO A 77 -16.78 1.25 -0.42
C PRO A 77 -17.32 1.47 -1.83
N ASP A 78 -18.61 1.78 -1.95
CA ASP A 78 -19.22 2.09 -3.24
C ASP A 78 -18.51 3.28 -3.91
N LEU A 79 -17.83 3.01 -5.03
CA LEU A 79 -17.00 3.98 -5.73
C LEU A 79 -17.81 5.02 -6.54
N ASP A 80 -19.13 4.87 -6.62
CA ASP A 80 -20.02 5.88 -7.22
C ASP A 80 -20.50 6.91 -6.20
N THR A 81 -20.58 6.53 -4.93
CA THR A 81 -21.21 7.34 -3.87
C THR A 81 -20.31 7.59 -2.66
N PHE A 82 -19.02 7.21 -2.70
CA PHE A 82 -18.14 7.41 -1.56
C PHE A 82 -17.96 8.89 -1.18
N LYS A 83 -17.75 9.10 0.09
CA LYS A 83 -17.37 10.41 0.67
C LYS A 83 -15.91 10.39 1.08
N LEU A 84 -15.35 11.57 1.13
CA LEU A 84 -14.06 11.84 1.75
C LEU A 84 -14.25 12.63 3.04
N TRP A 85 -13.20 12.73 3.82
CA TRP A 85 -13.24 13.36 5.13
C TRP A 85 -12.14 14.40 5.25
N LYS A 86 -12.47 15.52 5.86
CA LYS A 86 -11.52 16.59 6.17
C LYS A 86 -11.31 16.70 7.67
N PRO A 87 -10.09 17.08 8.11
CA PRO A 87 -9.81 17.33 9.51
C PRO A 87 -10.49 18.63 9.95
N VAL A 88 -11.12 18.61 11.10
CA VAL A 88 -11.67 19.81 11.74
C VAL A 88 -10.97 19.99 13.09
N PRO A 89 -10.29 21.13 13.31
CA PRO A 89 -9.62 21.44 14.58
C PRO A 89 -10.57 21.46 15.76
N SER A 90 -10.09 21.04 16.92
CA SER A 90 -10.76 21.13 18.22
C SER A 90 -9.73 21.32 19.32
N ASP A 91 -10.18 21.61 20.55
CA ASP A 91 -9.29 21.74 21.72
C ASP A 91 -8.51 20.42 21.98
N GLU A 92 -9.14 19.27 21.74
CA GLU A 92 -8.53 17.95 21.91
C GLU A 92 -7.62 17.54 20.73
N ALA A 93 -7.91 18.07 19.54
CA ALA A 93 -7.17 17.78 18.30
C ALA A 93 -6.95 19.08 17.50
N PRO A 94 -5.95 19.92 17.85
CA PRO A 94 -5.75 21.25 17.25
C PRO A 94 -5.57 21.25 15.73
N PHE A 95 -5.17 20.12 15.13
CA PHE A 95 -5.03 19.95 13.70
C PHE A 95 -6.09 19.02 13.10
N GLY A 96 -7.10 18.61 13.87
CA GLY A 96 -8.13 17.67 13.45
C GLY A 96 -7.67 16.21 13.30
N TYR A 97 -6.48 15.88 13.82
CA TYR A 97 -5.92 14.53 13.83
C TYR A 97 -5.63 14.07 15.25
N ALA A 98 -5.90 12.79 15.53
CA ALA A 98 -5.66 12.15 16.83
C ALA A 98 -4.90 10.84 16.65
N GLY A 99 -3.57 10.89 16.86
CA GLY A 99 -2.70 9.73 16.72
C GLY A 99 -2.30 9.40 15.29
N ARG A 100 -1.77 8.20 15.11
CA ARG A 100 -1.29 7.66 13.84
C ARG A 100 -1.61 6.18 13.77
N PHE A 101 -1.70 5.66 12.55
CA PHE A 101 -1.77 4.22 12.29
C PHE A 101 -0.86 3.84 11.11
N VAL A 102 -0.65 2.55 10.95
CA VAL A 102 0.25 2.02 9.94
C VAL A 102 -0.56 1.63 8.70
N VAL A 103 -0.15 2.13 7.54
CA VAL A 103 -0.54 1.60 6.24
C VAL A 103 0.54 0.61 5.80
N MET A 104 0.15 -0.61 5.46
CA MET A 104 1.09 -1.68 5.08
C MET A 104 0.78 -2.25 3.71
N GLU A 105 1.84 -2.46 2.94
CA GLU A 105 1.87 -3.28 1.74
C GLU A 105 2.59 -4.59 2.08
N GLN A 106 1.99 -5.73 1.78
CA GLN A 106 2.52 -7.04 2.13
C GLN A 106 2.62 -7.90 0.88
N MET A 107 3.85 -8.17 0.45
CA MET A 107 4.13 -9.05 -0.67
C MET A 107 4.49 -10.44 -0.16
N VAL A 108 3.57 -11.38 -0.31
CA VAL A 108 3.84 -12.80 -0.09
C VAL A 108 4.69 -13.33 -1.23
N VAL A 109 5.85 -13.88 -0.91
CA VAL A 109 6.78 -14.44 -1.89
C VAL A 109 6.30 -15.83 -2.30
N ASN A 110 5.30 -15.86 -3.18
CA ASN A 110 4.76 -17.07 -3.80
C ASN A 110 5.67 -17.56 -4.94
N GLU A 111 5.28 -18.65 -5.58
CA GLU A 111 6.05 -19.28 -6.68
C GLU A 111 6.37 -18.31 -7.83
N LYS A 112 5.42 -17.44 -8.18
CA LYS A 112 5.57 -16.43 -9.23
C LYS A 112 6.63 -15.38 -8.87
N ILE A 113 6.66 -14.95 -7.62
CA ILE A 113 7.66 -14.01 -7.11
C ILE A 113 9.02 -14.70 -6.96
N GLN A 114 9.03 -15.97 -6.56
CA GLN A 114 10.27 -16.76 -6.48
C GLN A 114 10.95 -16.95 -7.83
N ALA A 115 10.19 -16.98 -8.93
CA ALA A 115 10.72 -17.12 -10.29
C ALA A 115 11.73 -16.00 -10.63
N PHE A 116 11.49 -14.77 -10.18
CA PHE A 116 12.43 -13.65 -10.35
C PHE A 116 13.78 -13.91 -9.65
N LEU A 117 13.77 -14.52 -8.47
CA LEU A 117 15.00 -14.87 -7.74
C LEU A 117 15.74 -16.08 -8.36
N ARG A 118 14.99 -17.02 -8.95
CA ARG A 118 15.60 -18.18 -9.60
C ARG A 118 16.26 -17.84 -10.92
N GLY A 119 15.88 -16.71 -11.55
CA GLY A 119 16.33 -16.35 -12.89
C GLY A 119 15.49 -17.01 -14.00
N ASP A 120 14.25 -17.36 -13.68
CA ASP A 120 13.31 -17.91 -14.66
C ASP A 120 12.69 -16.80 -15.53
N GLU A 121 12.85 -15.53 -15.12
CA GLU A 121 12.33 -14.34 -15.79
C GLU A 121 13.49 -13.47 -16.30
N ASP A 122 13.43 -13.07 -17.55
CA ASP A 122 14.48 -12.26 -18.20
C ASP A 122 14.46 -10.79 -17.74
N GLU A 123 13.25 -10.26 -17.44
CA GLU A 123 13.07 -8.88 -16.98
C GLU A 123 12.73 -8.84 -15.49
N VAL A 124 13.57 -8.15 -14.72
CA VAL A 124 13.40 -8.03 -13.27
C VAL A 124 13.42 -6.56 -12.86
N HIS A 125 12.25 -5.92 -12.95
CA HIS A 125 12.03 -4.55 -12.52
C HIS A 125 10.94 -4.48 -11.48
N ALA A 126 10.99 -3.44 -10.63
CA ALA A 126 10.01 -3.26 -9.56
C ALA A 126 8.55 -3.28 -10.07
N GLU A 127 8.28 -2.68 -11.23
CA GLU A 127 6.95 -2.65 -11.83
C GLU A 127 6.43 -4.04 -12.22
N ILE A 128 7.29 -4.89 -12.77
CA ILE A 128 6.93 -6.26 -13.16
C ILE A 128 6.66 -7.11 -11.91
N ILE A 129 7.51 -6.97 -10.90
CA ILE A 129 7.35 -7.63 -9.60
C ILE A 129 6.05 -7.18 -8.93
N GLU A 130 5.75 -5.87 -8.93
CA GLU A 130 4.51 -5.34 -8.38
C GLU A 130 3.28 -5.91 -9.09
N LYS A 131 3.30 -5.94 -10.42
CA LYS A 131 2.22 -6.53 -11.21
C LYS A 131 2.00 -7.99 -10.87
N ALA A 132 3.07 -8.78 -10.74
CA ALA A 132 2.99 -10.18 -10.34
C ALA A 132 2.46 -10.34 -8.91
N ALA A 133 2.89 -9.47 -7.98
CA ALA A 133 2.43 -9.47 -6.60
C ALA A 133 0.93 -9.10 -6.48
N LYS A 134 0.48 -8.09 -7.23
CA LYS A 134 -0.95 -7.71 -7.31
C LYS A 134 -1.82 -8.84 -7.85
N GLN A 135 -1.35 -9.59 -8.84
CA GLN A 135 -2.03 -10.80 -9.33
C GLN A 135 -2.10 -11.90 -8.26
N GLY A 136 -1.21 -11.87 -7.28
CA GLY A 136 -1.21 -12.74 -6.11
C GLY A 136 -2.01 -12.20 -4.92
N GLY A 137 -2.76 -11.10 -5.09
CA GLY A 137 -3.63 -10.52 -4.07
C GLY A 137 -2.98 -9.40 -3.23
N MET A 138 -1.78 -8.91 -3.60
CA MET A 138 -1.16 -7.79 -2.89
C MET A 138 -1.93 -6.49 -3.14
N LEU A 139 -2.18 -5.73 -2.08
CA LEU A 139 -2.57 -4.33 -2.13
C LEU A 139 -1.33 -3.44 -2.01
N THR A 140 -1.22 -2.42 -2.88
CA THR A 140 -0.14 -1.43 -2.77
C THR A 140 -0.37 -0.49 -1.58
N LEU A 141 0.70 0.18 -1.11
CA LEU A 141 0.58 1.22 -0.09
C LEU A 141 -0.47 2.27 -0.46
N LEU A 142 -0.50 2.68 -1.74
CA LEU A 142 -1.48 3.65 -2.23
C LEU A 142 -2.91 3.12 -2.12
N GLN A 143 -3.17 1.89 -2.53
CA GLN A 143 -4.50 1.27 -2.43
C GLN A 143 -4.96 1.16 -0.99
N VAL A 144 -4.09 0.70 -0.08
CA VAL A 144 -4.42 0.62 1.35
C VAL A 144 -4.68 2.01 1.94
N GLY A 145 -3.86 3.00 1.58
CA GLY A 145 -4.04 4.39 2.01
C GLY A 145 -5.36 5.00 1.51
N VAL A 146 -5.69 4.79 0.24
CA VAL A 146 -6.95 5.27 -0.36
C VAL A 146 -8.16 4.60 0.32
N LEU A 147 -8.13 3.29 0.54
CA LEU A 147 -9.18 2.59 1.28
C LEU A 147 -9.36 3.15 2.70
N ALA A 148 -8.27 3.46 3.40
CA ALA A 148 -8.33 4.09 4.71
C ALA A 148 -8.96 5.50 4.66
N ALA A 149 -8.66 6.29 3.61
CA ALA A 149 -9.27 7.60 3.40
C ALA A 149 -10.78 7.50 3.11
N LEU A 150 -11.20 6.53 2.30
CA LEU A 150 -12.61 6.26 2.01
C LEU A 150 -13.40 5.84 3.26
N ARG A 151 -12.77 5.12 4.18
CA ARG A 151 -13.34 4.72 5.48
C ARG A 151 -13.34 5.86 6.51
N GLY A 152 -12.74 7.01 6.18
CA GLY A 152 -12.65 8.16 7.09
C GLY A 152 -11.64 7.98 8.22
N GLU A 153 -10.65 7.13 8.04
CA GLU A 153 -9.58 6.93 9.00
C GLU A 153 -8.48 7.99 8.86
N THR A 154 -8.27 8.48 7.63
CA THR A 154 -7.31 9.53 7.27
C THR A 154 -7.84 10.39 6.13
N THR A 155 -7.01 11.27 5.56
CA THR A 155 -7.35 12.08 4.38
C THR A 155 -6.53 11.65 3.16
N LEU A 156 -7.02 11.94 1.94
CA LEU A 156 -6.22 11.73 0.72
C LEU A 156 -4.96 12.59 0.71
N ASP A 157 -5.01 13.81 1.25
CA ASP A 157 -3.84 14.69 1.37
C ASP A 157 -2.74 14.05 2.23
N GLU A 158 -3.14 13.40 3.33
CA GLU A 158 -2.20 12.69 4.19
C GLU A 158 -1.60 11.46 3.48
N VAL A 159 -2.40 10.71 2.75
CA VAL A 159 -1.95 9.59 1.93
C VAL A 159 -0.92 10.07 0.90
N ASN A 160 -1.24 11.09 0.11
CA ASN A 160 -0.35 11.66 -0.91
C ASN A 160 0.94 12.27 -0.33
N ARG A 161 0.91 12.73 0.92
CA ARG A 161 2.08 13.30 1.59
C ARG A 161 3.12 12.23 1.99
N VAL A 162 2.69 11.01 2.29
CA VAL A 162 3.57 9.98 2.88
C VAL A 162 3.84 8.78 1.97
N ILE A 163 3.02 8.57 0.95
CA ILE A 163 3.15 7.52 -0.05
C ILE A 163 3.61 8.09 -1.38
#